data_7b0c1e3a3748c98509f1653732c4d0f1
#
_entry.id   7b0c1e3a3748c98509f1653732c4d0f1
#
_cell.length_a   1.000
_cell.length_b   1.000
_cell.length_c   1.000
_cell.angle_alpha   90.00
_cell.angle_beta   90.00
_cell.angle_gamma   90.00
#
_symmetry.space_group_name_H-M   'P 1'
#
loop_
_entity.id
_entity.type
_entity.pdbx_description
1 polymer ?
#
loop_
_entity_poly.entity_id
_entity_poly.type
_entity_poly.pdbx_seq_one_letter_code
_entity_poly.pdbx_strand_id
1 'polypeptide(L)'
;MLNNLRDSLQPHLEKIGSSFASTGISPNGWSCIGLAFAFASAFIYGMNMEFALIIGGVVLLIAGFFDIVDGQVARVSQKITKSGGFLDSVFDKIGEVAIFLGILVGGFAEPYLVFLAITFSLLVSYTRSCLLYTSPSPRDRG
;
A
#
# COMPACT_ATOMS: atom_id res chain seq x y z
N MET A 1 -21.88 -12.10 -1.11
CA MET A 1 -21.85 -10.65 -1.35
C MET A 1 -20.47 -10.16 -1.75
N LEU A 2 -19.47 -10.38 -0.91
CA LEU A 2 -18.09 -10.00 -1.21
C LEU A 2 -17.53 -10.72 -2.45
N ASN A 3 -17.87 -11.98 -2.63
CA ASN A 3 -17.43 -12.76 -3.80
C ASN A 3 -18.03 -12.21 -5.08
N ASN A 4 -19.30 -11.80 -5.06
CA ASN A 4 -19.95 -11.21 -6.23
C ASN A 4 -19.33 -9.87 -6.60
N LEU A 5 -19.00 -9.07 -5.59
CA LEU A 5 -18.33 -7.80 -5.81
C LEU A 5 -16.93 -8.01 -6.39
N ARG A 6 -16.20 -9.00 -5.85
CA ARG A 6 -14.87 -9.36 -6.35
C ARG A 6 -14.94 -9.83 -7.79
N ASP A 7 -15.88 -10.71 -8.11
CA ASP A 7 -16.06 -11.22 -9.47
C ASP A 7 -16.43 -10.11 -10.44
N SER A 8 -17.22 -9.14 -9.99
CA SER A 8 -17.60 -7.98 -10.79
C SER A 8 -16.43 -7.05 -11.06
N LEU A 9 -15.53 -6.88 -10.08
CA LEU A 9 -14.37 -6.00 -10.19
C LEU A 9 -13.18 -6.63 -10.90
N GLN A 10 -13.09 -7.96 -10.87
CA GLN A 10 -11.95 -8.69 -11.42
C GLN A 10 -11.64 -8.33 -12.88
N PRO A 11 -12.62 -8.29 -13.81
CA PRO A 11 -12.33 -7.91 -15.19
C PRO A 11 -11.78 -6.48 -15.32
N HIS A 12 -12.28 -5.56 -14.51
CA HIS A 12 -11.80 -4.17 -14.52
C HIS A 12 -10.37 -4.09 -14.02
N LEU A 13 -10.04 -4.83 -12.96
CA LEU A 13 -8.70 -4.87 -12.40
C LEU A 13 -7.69 -5.49 -13.38
N GLU A 14 -8.09 -6.57 -14.06
CA GLU A 14 -7.26 -7.21 -15.07
C GLU A 14 -6.99 -6.27 -16.25
N LYS A 15 -8.00 -5.50 -16.67
CA LYS A 15 -7.86 -4.53 -17.74
C LYS A 15 -6.88 -3.43 -17.36
N ILE A 16 -6.96 -2.92 -16.13
CA ILE A 16 -6.01 -1.94 -15.61
C ILE A 16 -4.60 -2.52 -15.60
N GLY A 17 -4.43 -3.74 -15.07
CA GLY A 17 -3.15 -4.42 -15.04
C GLY A 17 -2.54 -4.59 -16.42
N SER A 18 -3.35 -5.00 -17.39
CA SER A 18 -2.90 -5.17 -18.78
C SER A 18 -2.47 -3.85 -19.41
N SER A 19 -3.25 -2.78 -19.20
CA SER A 19 -2.93 -1.47 -19.73
C SER A 19 -1.61 -0.94 -19.20
N PHE A 20 -1.40 -1.05 -17.89
CA PHE A 20 -0.16 -0.57 -17.28
C PHE A 20 1.01 -1.49 -17.52
N ALA A 21 0.78 -2.81 -17.65
CA ALA A 21 1.84 -3.76 -17.99
C ALA A 21 2.42 -3.49 -19.38
N SER A 22 1.59 -2.99 -20.29
CA SER A 22 2.03 -2.66 -21.67
C SER A 22 3.05 -1.51 -21.72
N THR A 23 3.16 -0.71 -20.65
CA THR A 23 4.13 0.38 -20.59
C THR A 23 5.58 -0.11 -20.42
N GLY A 24 5.77 -1.36 -20.04
CA GLY A 24 7.10 -1.93 -19.82
C GLY A 24 7.69 -1.65 -18.44
N ILE A 25 6.96 -0.94 -17.57
CA ILE A 25 7.44 -0.66 -16.21
C ILE A 25 7.19 -1.90 -15.35
N SER A 26 8.21 -2.32 -14.59
CA SER A 26 8.12 -3.48 -13.71
C SER A 26 7.16 -3.21 -12.54
N PRO A 27 6.60 -4.26 -11.90
CA PRO A 27 5.79 -4.06 -10.70
C PRO A 27 6.50 -3.28 -9.61
N ASN A 28 7.81 -3.52 -9.42
CA ASN A 28 8.60 -2.78 -8.44
C ASN A 28 8.71 -1.29 -8.81
N GLY A 29 8.75 -0.97 -10.10
CA GLY A 29 8.72 0.41 -10.56
C GLY A 29 7.44 1.12 -10.17
N TRP A 30 6.29 0.45 -10.34
CA TRP A 30 5.01 1.00 -9.90
C TRP A 30 4.94 1.15 -8.39
N SER A 31 5.50 0.21 -7.62
CA SER A 31 5.59 0.32 -6.17
C SER A 31 6.39 1.55 -5.75
N CYS A 32 7.51 1.81 -6.42
CA CYS A 32 8.33 3.00 -6.14
C CYS A 32 7.58 4.29 -6.42
N ILE A 33 6.79 4.34 -7.51
CA ILE A 33 5.96 5.50 -7.84
C ILE A 33 4.92 5.73 -6.74
N GLY A 34 4.24 4.67 -6.31
CA GLY A 34 3.28 4.74 -5.22
C GLY A 34 3.91 5.25 -3.92
N LEU A 35 5.10 4.76 -3.59
CA LEU A 35 5.83 5.20 -2.41
C LEU A 35 6.19 6.68 -2.50
N ALA A 36 6.61 7.16 -3.68
CA ALA A 36 6.90 8.58 -3.90
C ALA A 36 5.68 9.44 -3.64
N PHE A 37 4.50 9.01 -4.10
CA PHE A 37 3.25 9.73 -3.81
C PHE A 37 2.89 9.68 -2.32
N ALA A 38 3.17 8.58 -1.64
CA ALA A 38 2.94 8.48 -0.20
C ALA A 38 3.83 9.46 0.56
N PHE A 39 5.10 9.60 0.18
CA PHE A 39 6.00 10.59 0.77
C PHE A 39 5.54 12.02 0.45
N ALA A 40 5.06 12.26 -0.77
CA ALA A 40 4.51 13.57 -1.13
C ALA A 40 3.30 13.93 -0.25
N SER A 41 2.41 12.96 -0.03
CA SER A 41 1.26 13.14 0.86
C SER A 41 1.71 13.45 2.28
N ALA A 42 2.69 12.71 2.80
CA ALA A 42 3.25 12.94 4.13
C ALA A 42 3.84 14.34 4.26
N PHE A 43 4.57 14.79 3.25
CA PHE A 43 5.15 16.13 3.22
C PHE A 43 4.05 17.20 3.25
N ILE A 44 3.00 17.01 2.47
CA ILE A 44 1.87 17.96 2.43
C ILE A 44 1.21 18.06 3.80
N TYR A 45 0.96 16.93 4.46
CA TYR A 45 0.41 16.94 5.81
C TYR A 45 1.32 17.69 6.78
N GLY A 46 2.63 17.50 6.67
CA GLY A 46 3.61 18.16 7.54
C GLY A 46 3.72 19.66 7.34
N MET A 47 3.28 20.17 6.19
CA MET A 47 3.35 21.62 5.91
C MET A 47 2.31 22.44 6.68
N ASN A 48 1.31 21.79 7.26
CA ASN A 48 0.26 22.43 8.05
C ASN A 48 -0.42 23.58 7.30
N MET A 49 -0.72 23.36 6.02
CA MET A 49 -1.46 24.32 5.21
C MET A 49 -2.97 24.19 5.47
N GLU A 50 -3.71 25.24 5.13
CA GLU A 50 -5.16 25.27 5.32
C GLU A 50 -5.89 24.08 4.71
N PHE A 51 -5.45 23.65 3.52
CA PHE A 51 -6.07 22.54 2.80
C PHE A 51 -5.20 21.28 2.79
N ALA A 52 -4.25 21.17 3.73
CA ALA A 52 -3.30 20.06 3.75
C ALA A 52 -4.00 18.72 3.85
N LEU A 53 -5.04 18.60 4.67
CA LEU A 53 -5.79 17.33 4.81
C LEU A 53 -6.45 16.91 3.51
N ILE A 54 -7.03 17.85 2.77
CA ILE A 54 -7.71 17.56 1.51
C ILE A 54 -6.69 17.20 0.44
N ILE A 55 -5.68 18.03 0.25
CA ILE A 55 -4.65 17.82 -0.77
C ILE A 55 -3.85 16.56 -0.46
N GLY A 56 -3.42 16.38 0.77
CA GLY A 56 -2.71 15.18 1.21
C GLY A 56 -3.55 13.92 1.04
N GLY A 57 -4.84 14.02 1.34
CA GLY A 57 -5.78 12.91 1.15
C GLY A 57 -5.94 12.52 -0.32
N VAL A 58 -6.03 13.50 -1.23
CA VAL A 58 -6.11 13.23 -2.67
C VAL A 58 -4.82 12.55 -3.15
N VAL A 59 -3.66 13.07 -2.76
CA VAL A 59 -2.38 12.47 -3.12
C VAL A 59 -2.25 11.06 -2.55
N LEU A 60 -2.75 10.84 -1.33
CA LEU A 60 -2.76 9.52 -0.71
C LEU A 60 -3.64 8.53 -1.49
N LEU A 61 -4.79 8.98 -1.99
CA LEU A 61 -5.65 8.14 -2.83
C LEU A 61 -4.92 7.75 -4.13
N ILE A 62 -4.17 8.67 -4.72
CA ILE A 62 -3.34 8.37 -5.90
C ILE A 62 -2.29 7.33 -5.55
N ALA A 63 -1.64 7.45 -4.40
CA ALA A 63 -0.67 6.47 -3.93
C ALA A 63 -1.31 5.08 -3.79
N GLY A 64 -2.51 5.01 -3.20
CA GLY A 64 -3.27 3.76 -3.10
C GLY A 64 -3.63 3.17 -4.44
N PHE A 65 -3.98 4.01 -5.40
CA PHE A 65 -4.25 3.56 -6.77
C PHE A 65 -3.02 2.89 -7.38
N PHE A 66 -1.84 3.48 -7.26
CA PHE A 66 -0.62 2.87 -7.78
C PHE A 66 -0.27 1.57 -7.05
N ASP A 67 -0.61 1.46 -5.78
CA ASP A 67 -0.45 0.21 -5.03
C ASP A 67 -1.30 -0.92 -5.64
N ILE A 68 -2.53 -0.60 -6.04
CA ILE A 68 -3.40 -1.55 -6.74
C ILE A 68 -2.80 -1.89 -8.12
N VAL A 69 -2.30 -0.89 -8.83
CA VAL A 69 -1.72 -1.06 -10.16
C VAL A 69 -0.53 -2.02 -10.12
N ASP A 70 0.39 -1.84 -9.16
CA ASP A 70 1.58 -2.70 -9.10
C ASP A 70 1.20 -4.17 -8.87
N GLY A 71 0.22 -4.43 -8.02
CA GLY A 71 -0.29 -5.78 -7.80
C GLY A 71 -0.91 -6.38 -9.04
N GLN A 72 -1.70 -5.61 -9.78
CA GLN A 72 -2.33 -6.10 -11.01
C GLN A 72 -1.31 -6.31 -12.13
N VAL A 73 -0.33 -5.43 -12.25
CA VAL A 73 0.76 -5.61 -13.22
C VAL A 73 1.54 -6.89 -12.93
N ALA A 74 1.83 -7.16 -11.65
CA ALA A 74 2.52 -8.37 -11.25
C ALA A 74 1.73 -9.62 -11.64
N ARG A 75 0.41 -9.60 -11.46
CA ARG A 75 -0.46 -10.74 -11.81
C ARG A 75 -0.52 -10.96 -13.31
N VAL A 76 -0.76 -9.88 -14.07
CA VAL A 76 -0.92 -9.96 -15.53
C VAL A 76 0.37 -10.40 -16.20
N SER A 77 1.52 -9.87 -15.76
CA SER A 77 2.81 -10.21 -16.32
C SER A 77 3.44 -11.47 -15.75
N GLN A 78 2.76 -12.11 -14.78
CA GLN A 78 3.23 -13.33 -14.12
C GLN A 78 4.61 -13.14 -13.47
N LYS A 79 4.87 -11.94 -12.97
CA LYS A 79 6.12 -11.60 -12.30
C LYS A 79 5.98 -11.55 -10.78
N ILE A 80 5.10 -12.37 -10.24
CA ILE A 80 4.91 -12.48 -8.81
C ILE A 80 6.09 -13.26 -8.22
N THR A 81 6.86 -12.60 -7.34
CA THR A 81 8.01 -13.20 -6.68
C THR A 81 7.89 -12.99 -5.17
N LYS A 82 8.60 -13.81 -4.40
CA LYS A 82 8.66 -13.64 -2.94
C LYS A 82 9.35 -12.33 -2.58
N SER A 83 10.45 -11.99 -3.27
CA SER A 83 11.17 -10.75 -3.01
C SER A 83 10.34 -9.53 -3.40
N GLY A 84 9.58 -9.60 -4.49
CA GLY A 84 8.66 -8.53 -4.88
C GLY A 84 7.57 -8.31 -3.84
N GLY A 85 6.99 -9.39 -3.32
CA GLY A 85 5.99 -9.31 -2.26
C GLY A 85 6.56 -8.74 -0.96
N PHE A 86 7.79 -9.10 -0.63
CA PHE A 86 8.49 -8.56 0.54
C PHE A 86 8.71 -7.05 0.38
N LEU A 87 9.23 -6.62 -0.76
CA LEU A 87 9.46 -5.20 -1.04
C LEU A 87 8.17 -4.40 -0.98
N ASP A 88 7.09 -4.92 -1.56
CA ASP A 88 5.79 -4.28 -1.54
C ASP A 88 5.31 -4.06 -0.10
N SER A 89 5.44 -5.08 0.75
CA SER A 89 5.07 -4.99 2.17
C SER A 89 5.90 -3.95 2.91
N VAL A 90 7.22 -3.91 2.66
CA VAL A 90 8.12 -2.95 3.29
C VAL A 90 7.79 -1.53 2.83
N PHE A 91 7.58 -1.33 1.53
CA PHE A 91 7.23 -0.02 0.98
C PHE A 91 5.90 0.48 1.54
N ASP A 92 4.92 -0.40 1.68
CA ASP A 92 3.63 -0.07 2.27
C ASP A 92 3.79 0.45 3.70
N LYS A 93 4.61 -0.21 4.51
CA LYS A 93 4.85 0.20 5.89
C LYS A 93 5.66 1.48 5.97
N ILE A 94 6.65 1.66 5.13
CA ILE A 94 7.43 2.90 5.08
C ILE A 94 6.51 4.08 4.73
N GLY A 95 5.66 3.91 3.72
CA GLY A 95 4.71 4.94 3.32
C GLY A 95 3.73 5.27 4.43
N GLU A 96 3.20 4.25 5.10
CA GLU A 96 2.26 4.41 6.22
C GLU A 96 2.89 5.20 7.38
N VAL A 97 4.09 4.82 7.79
CA VAL A 97 4.80 5.51 8.88
C VAL A 97 5.09 6.96 8.48
N ALA A 98 5.50 7.19 7.24
CA ALA A 98 5.76 8.54 6.73
C ALA A 98 4.50 9.41 6.79
N ILE A 99 3.34 8.86 6.41
CA ILE A 99 2.06 9.58 6.45
C ILE A 99 1.69 9.93 7.89
N PHE A 100 1.81 8.98 8.81
CA PHE A 100 1.54 9.24 10.23
C PHE A 100 2.48 10.30 10.79
N LEU A 101 3.76 10.26 10.41
CA LEU A 101 4.72 11.28 10.81
C LEU A 101 4.31 12.66 10.28
N GLY A 102 3.88 12.73 9.02
CA GLY A 102 3.39 13.97 8.42
C GLY A 102 2.19 14.52 9.18
N ILE A 103 1.24 13.67 9.52
CA ILE A 103 0.05 14.06 10.31
C ILE A 103 0.48 14.60 11.68
N LEU A 104 1.45 13.94 12.32
CA LEU A 104 1.97 14.36 13.61
C LEU A 104 2.67 15.74 13.52
N VAL A 105 3.57 15.91 12.57
CA VAL A 105 4.31 17.16 12.37
C VAL A 105 3.35 18.30 12.02
N GLY A 106 2.33 18.02 11.23
CA GLY A 106 1.32 19.00 10.86
C GLY A 106 0.37 19.37 12.00
N GLY A 107 0.41 18.66 13.11
CA GLY A 107 -0.44 18.96 14.27
C GLY A 107 -1.90 18.52 14.10
N PHE A 108 -2.19 17.63 13.19
CA PHE A 108 -3.57 17.18 12.94
C PHE A 108 -4.06 16.11 13.92
N ALA A 109 -3.15 15.48 14.67
CA ALA A 109 -3.50 14.45 15.63
C ALA A 109 -2.57 14.53 16.85
N GLU A 110 -3.10 14.06 17.98
CA GLU A 110 -2.30 13.99 19.20
C GLU A 110 -1.17 12.98 19.05
N PRO A 111 0.04 13.29 19.58
CA PRO A 111 1.20 12.39 19.42
C PRO A 111 0.94 10.97 19.92
N TYR A 112 0.24 10.82 21.03
CA TYR A 112 -0.03 9.48 21.58
C TYR A 112 -0.97 8.68 20.69
N LEU A 113 -1.91 9.33 20.00
CA LEU A 113 -2.82 8.65 19.08
C LEU A 113 -2.06 8.16 17.85
N VAL A 114 -1.15 8.97 17.32
CA VAL A 114 -0.31 8.58 16.19
C VAL A 114 0.59 7.41 16.59
N PHE A 115 1.19 7.49 17.77
CA PHE A 115 2.03 6.40 18.29
C PHE A 115 1.25 5.10 18.40
N LEU A 116 0.05 5.16 18.98
CA LEU A 116 -0.80 3.97 19.11
C LEU A 116 -1.20 3.41 17.75
N ALA A 117 -1.55 4.28 16.81
CA ALA A 117 -1.94 3.85 15.45
C ALA A 117 -0.80 3.11 14.77
N ILE A 118 0.42 3.66 14.82
CA ILE A 118 1.60 3.03 14.24
C ILE A 118 1.89 1.69 14.94
N THR A 119 1.83 1.69 16.26
CA THR A 119 2.11 0.49 17.06
C THR A 119 1.14 -0.64 16.72
N PHE A 120 -0.17 -0.35 16.70
CA PHE A 120 -1.16 -1.37 16.37
C PHE A 120 -1.03 -1.84 14.92
N SER A 121 -0.74 -0.94 14.00
CA SER A 121 -0.53 -1.31 12.60
C SER A 121 0.67 -2.26 12.45
N LEU A 122 1.77 -1.95 13.11
CA LEU A 122 2.95 -2.82 13.09
C LEU A 122 2.68 -4.16 13.75
N LEU A 123 1.94 -4.18 14.86
CA LEU A 123 1.58 -5.42 15.55
C LEU A 123 0.69 -6.31 14.67
N VAL A 124 -0.30 -5.73 14.01
CA VAL A 124 -1.17 -6.48 13.10
C VAL A 124 -0.35 -7.09 11.97
N SER A 125 0.54 -6.31 11.37
CA SER A 125 1.42 -6.78 10.30
C SER A 125 2.37 -7.86 10.78
N TYR A 126 2.95 -7.68 11.96
CA TYR A 126 3.85 -8.66 12.57
C TYR A 126 3.11 -9.97 12.86
N THR A 127 1.95 -9.89 13.48
CA THR A 127 1.12 -11.06 13.80
C THR A 127 0.76 -11.82 12.54
N ARG A 128 0.35 -11.10 11.49
CA ARG A 128 0.02 -11.71 10.20
C ARG A 128 1.24 -12.42 9.61
N SER A 129 2.40 -11.79 9.63
CA SER A 129 3.64 -12.37 9.13
C SER A 129 4.02 -13.63 9.93
N CYS A 130 3.88 -13.59 11.25
CA CYS A 130 4.14 -14.75 12.09
C CYS A 130 3.20 -15.91 11.78
N LEU A 131 1.92 -15.63 11.58
CA LEU A 131 0.93 -16.65 11.22
C LEU A 131 1.26 -17.29 9.88
N LEU A 132 1.64 -16.49 8.90
CA LEU A 132 2.02 -17.00 7.57
C LEU A 132 3.30 -17.83 7.64
N TYR A 133 4.20 -17.48 8.54
CA TYR A 133 5.48 -18.17 8.69
C TYR A 133 5.37 -19.47 9.48
N THR A 134 4.55 -19.48 10.53
CA THR A 134 4.40 -20.63 11.42
C THR A 134 3.31 -21.59 10.99
N SER A 135 2.27 -21.09 10.31
CA SER A 135 1.18 -21.92 9.84
C SER A 135 1.63 -22.70 8.61
N PRO A 136 1.54 -24.04 8.60
CA PRO A 136 1.86 -24.80 7.39
C PRO A 136 0.94 -24.41 6.25
N SER A 137 1.51 -24.25 5.06
CA SER A 137 0.70 -23.96 3.89
C SER A 137 -0.20 -25.17 3.57
N PRO A 138 -1.28 -24.98 2.82
CA PRO A 138 -2.10 -26.12 2.39
C PRO A 138 -1.31 -27.20 1.66
N ARG A 139 -0.24 -26.82 0.99
CA ARG A 139 0.66 -27.77 0.35
C ARG A 139 1.40 -28.64 1.36
N ASP A 140 1.85 -28.02 2.44
CA ASP A 140 2.61 -28.70 3.47
C ASP A 140 1.70 -29.60 4.31
N ARG A 141 0.42 -29.26 4.38
CA ARG A 141 -0.58 -30.07 5.07
C ARG A 141 -1.02 -31.29 4.25
N GLY A 142 -0.93 -31.17 2.97
CA GLY A 142 -1.30 -32.23 2.05
C GLY A 142 -0.14 -33.08 1.66
#